data_94bc21e782e8ec2e015ac5206e8c4f5d
#
_entry.id   94bc21e782e8ec2e015ac5206e8c4f5d
#
_cell.length_a   1.000
_cell.length_b   1.000
_cell.length_c   1.000
_cell.angle_alpha   90.00
_cell.angle_beta   90.00
_cell.angle_gamma   90.00
#
_symmetry.space_group_name_H-M   'P 1'
#
loop_
_entity.id
_entity.type
_entity.pdbx_description
1 polymer ?
#
loop_
_entity_poly.entity_id
_entity_poly.type
_entity_poly.pdbx_seq_one_letter_code
_entity_poly.pdbx_strand_id
1 'polypeptide(L)'
;AANAAAKAESAETVLAEPSSEYQGRGEERGPWDVNDEDVPDYDDYLDLGAYYLPFLQGIQLRIKANRAIQQVLGSTITFGSSSLEIEAFAAPKTLGLWDDVRGDLLEANKAASEVDGVFGTELKLPVNVKGGKTVNTRIVGVDGPRWMLRGIFSGKAAIDPDSPETEALNKFFADIVVERGEEPLAPRDLIPMHPPVAPAERKAAKAAAEAGEENGKEHFKDIPDN
;
A
#
# COMPACT_ATOMS: atom_id res chain seq x y z
N ALA A 1 -2.81 43.02 4.14
CA ALA A 1 -3.48 41.74 3.93
C ALA A 1 -2.51 40.84 3.14
N ALA A 2 -1.60 40.16 3.83
CA ALA A 2 -0.68 39.20 3.24
C ALA A 2 -1.34 37.83 3.28
N ASN A 3 -1.63 37.31 2.10
CA ASN A 3 -2.19 36.00 1.87
C ASN A 3 -1.05 34.98 2.02
N ALA A 4 -0.89 34.43 3.20
CA ALA A 4 -0.04 33.26 3.43
C ALA A 4 -0.80 32.02 2.98
N ALA A 5 -0.80 31.74 1.71
CA ALA A 5 -1.07 30.42 1.21
C ALA A 5 0.08 29.53 1.67
N ALA A 6 -0.11 28.83 2.76
CA ALA A 6 0.76 27.74 3.16
C ALA A 6 0.65 26.68 2.05
N LYS A 7 1.61 26.72 1.14
CA LYS A 7 1.90 25.66 0.21
C LYS A 7 2.28 24.47 1.07
N ALA A 8 1.36 23.51 1.20
CA ALA A 8 1.72 22.20 1.70
C ALA A 8 2.71 21.64 0.67
N GLU A 9 3.98 21.83 0.91
CA GLU A 9 5.03 21.06 0.27
C GLU A 9 4.74 19.62 0.63
N SER A 10 4.26 18.86 -0.35
CA SER A 10 4.28 17.41 -0.24
C SER A 10 5.73 17.05 0.05
N ALA A 11 6.00 16.58 1.25
CA ALA A 11 7.32 16.10 1.61
C ALA A 11 7.73 15.12 0.51
N GLU A 12 8.74 15.48 -0.25
CA GLU A 12 9.25 14.64 -1.32
C GLU A 12 9.74 13.37 -0.65
N THR A 13 9.07 12.25 -0.91
CA THR A 13 9.45 10.95 -0.32
C THR A 13 10.87 10.64 -0.80
N VAL A 14 11.81 10.77 0.12
CA VAL A 14 13.21 10.42 -0.16
C VAL A 14 13.31 8.91 -0.13
N LEU A 15 13.50 8.31 -1.29
CA LEU A 15 13.77 6.88 -1.37
C LEU A 15 15.16 6.57 -0.81
N ALA A 16 15.24 5.47 -0.09
CA ALA A 16 16.52 4.99 0.45
C ALA A 16 17.46 4.57 -0.69
N GLU A 17 18.75 4.66 -0.44
CA GLU A 17 19.73 3.99 -1.26
C GLU A 17 19.54 2.46 -1.13
N PRO A 18 19.89 1.66 -2.18
CA PRO A 18 19.81 0.22 -2.10
C PRO A 18 20.59 -0.35 -0.89
N SER A 19 19.93 -1.18 -0.10
CA SER A 19 20.49 -1.76 1.12
C SER A 19 19.84 -3.12 1.40
N SER A 20 20.47 -3.92 2.23
CA SER A 20 19.89 -5.17 2.74
C SER A 20 18.80 -4.92 3.81
N GLU A 21 18.80 -3.74 4.41
CA GLU A 21 17.86 -3.35 5.45
C GLU A 21 17.04 -2.14 5.01
N TYR A 22 15.76 -2.11 5.37
CA TYR A 22 14.88 -0.96 5.19
C TYR A 22 14.60 -0.30 6.53
N GLN A 23 15.17 0.87 6.73
CA GLN A 23 15.06 1.63 7.97
C GLN A 23 14.20 2.89 7.79
N GLY A 24 13.67 3.41 8.89
CA GLY A 24 12.91 4.65 8.92
C GLY A 24 11.46 4.54 8.44
N ARG A 25 10.92 3.31 8.26
CA ARG A 25 9.49 3.15 7.99
C ARG A 25 8.63 3.72 9.12
N GLY A 26 7.65 4.53 8.77
CA GLY A 26 6.71 5.14 9.71
C GLY A 26 7.22 6.43 10.37
N GLU A 27 8.45 6.82 10.13
CA GLU A 27 9.08 8.06 10.62
C GLU A 27 9.57 8.92 9.46
N GLU A 28 10.50 8.38 8.67
CA GLU A 28 11.12 9.09 7.55
C GLU A 28 10.47 8.73 6.20
N ARG A 29 9.90 7.54 6.10
CA ARG A 29 9.38 7.01 4.85
C ARG A 29 8.28 5.95 5.06
N GLY A 30 7.49 5.73 3.99
CA GLY A 30 6.51 4.65 3.93
C GLY A 30 7.07 3.37 3.27
N PRO A 31 6.19 2.39 3.01
CA PRO A 31 4.73 2.44 3.21
C PRO A 31 4.34 2.77 4.65
N TRP A 32 3.27 3.51 4.79
CA TRP A 32 2.82 4.06 6.06
C TRP A 32 1.74 3.21 6.70
N ASP A 33 1.64 3.28 8.02
CA ASP A 33 0.46 2.83 8.76
C ASP A 33 -0.42 4.04 9.08
N VAL A 34 -1.75 3.85 9.10
CA VAL A 34 -2.70 4.94 9.42
C VAL A 34 -2.44 5.57 10.79
N ASN A 35 -1.77 4.88 11.70
CA ASN A 35 -1.45 5.32 13.04
C ASN A 35 -0.01 5.83 13.20
N ASP A 36 0.79 5.86 12.14
CA ASP A 36 2.13 6.46 12.21
C ASP A 36 2.01 7.95 12.53
N GLU A 37 2.88 8.49 13.41
CA GLU A 37 2.85 9.91 13.76
C GLU A 37 3.09 10.82 12.55
N ASP A 38 4.00 10.41 11.66
CA ASP A 38 4.41 11.18 10.50
C ASP A 38 3.69 10.75 9.20
N VAL A 39 2.58 9.99 9.32
CA VAL A 39 1.81 9.60 8.15
C VAL A 39 1.36 10.86 7.37
N PRO A 40 1.60 10.89 6.04
CA PRO A 40 1.18 12.03 5.23
C PRO A 40 -0.34 12.16 5.19
N ASP A 41 -0.84 13.34 4.83
CA ASP A 41 -2.25 13.53 4.55
C ASP A 41 -2.67 12.62 3.36
N TYR A 42 -3.61 11.71 3.62
CA TYR A 42 -4.15 10.78 2.62
C TYR A 42 -5.63 11.01 2.31
N ASP A 43 -6.14 12.21 2.58
CA ASP A 43 -7.55 12.56 2.30
C ASP A 43 -7.89 12.48 0.81
N ASP A 44 -6.92 12.69 -0.05
CA ASP A 44 -7.06 12.60 -1.51
C ASP A 44 -6.65 11.23 -2.10
N TYR A 45 -6.36 10.25 -1.26
CA TYR A 45 -6.04 8.89 -1.68
C TYR A 45 -7.29 8.06 -1.97
N LEU A 46 -7.12 7.08 -2.83
CA LEU A 46 -8.16 6.08 -3.14
C LEU A 46 -8.21 5.02 -2.04
N ASP A 47 -9.38 4.83 -1.42
CA ASP A 47 -9.60 3.87 -0.34
C ASP A 47 -9.99 2.50 -0.89
N LEU A 48 -9.20 1.48 -0.60
CA LEU A 48 -9.47 0.08 -0.93
C LEU A 48 -9.72 -0.81 0.30
N GLY A 49 -9.81 -0.23 1.48
CA GLY A 49 -10.06 -0.92 2.76
C GLY A 49 -8.78 -1.29 3.49
N ALA A 50 -7.98 -2.20 2.94
CA ALA A 50 -6.70 -2.58 3.54
C ALA A 50 -5.61 -1.53 3.36
N TYR A 51 -5.72 -0.71 2.33
CA TYR A 51 -4.79 0.38 2.07
C TYR A 51 -5.41 1.48 1.22
N TYR A 52 -4.75 2.63 1.27
CA TYR A 52 -5.06 3.83 0.50
C TYR A 52 -3.96 4.03 -0.53
N LEU A 53 -4.35 4.24 -1.79
CA LEU A 53 -3.42 4.46 -2.90
C LEU A 53 -3.27 5.95 -3.21
N PRO A 54 -2.02 6.44 -3.35
CA PRO A 54 -1.77 7.81 -3.75
C PRO A 54 -2.18 8.05 -5.21
N PHE A 55 -2.30 9.30 -5.60
CA PHE A 55 -2.53 9.67 -6.99
C PHE A 55 -1.22 9.67 -7.77
N LEU A 56 -1.25 9.06 -8.95
CA LEU A 56 -0.18 9.16 -9.95
C LEU A 56 -0.83 9.33 -11.33
N GLN A 57 -0.51 10.41 -12.01
CA GLN A 57 -1.06 10.68 -13.33
C GLN A 57 -0.61 9.63 -14.36
N GLY A 58 -1.55 9.16 -15.16
CA GLY A 58 -1.28 8.20 -16.23
C GLY A 58 -1.30 6.73 -15.82
N ILE A 59 -1.65 6.43 -14.57
CA ILE A 59 -1.81 5.04 -14.14
C ILE A 59 -3.16 4.47 -14.56
N GLN A 60 -3.17 3.15 -14.72
CA GLN A 60 -4.39 2.35 -14.80
C GLN A 60 -4.48 1.42 -13.59
N LEU A 61 -5.62 1.43 -12.93
CA LEU A 61 -5.90 0.58 -11.77
C LEU A 61 -6.78 -0.60 -12.19
N ARG A 62 -6.37 -1.80 -11.80
CA ARG A 62 -7.19 -3.01 -11.87
C ARG A 62 -7.33 -3.60 -10.48
N ILE A 63 -8.51 -4.09 -10.17
CA ILE A 63 -8.78 -4.79 -8.92
C ILE A 63 -8.65 -6.28 -9.13
N LYS A 64 -7.82 -6.91 -8.29
CA LYS A 64 -7.71 -8.37 -8.22
C LYS A 64 -8.78 -8.90 -7.29
N ALA A 65 -9.69 -9.70 -7.79
CA ALA A 65 -10.80 -10.23 -7.02
C ALA A 65 -11.00 -11.73 -7.27
N ASN A 66 -11.46 -12.42 -6.24
CA ASN A 66 -12.02 -13.76 -6.38
C ASN A 66 -13.54 -13.62 -6.53
N ARG A 67 -14.02 -13.81 -7.76
CA ARG A 67 -15.44 -13.64 -8.09
C ARG A 67 -16.35 -14.70 -7.47
N ALA A 68 -15.83 -15.90 -7.22
CA ALA A 68 -16.61 -16.99 -6.62
C ALA A 68 -17.06 -16.66 -5.19
N ILE A 69 -16.24 -15.97 -4.44
CA ILE A 69 -16.51 -15.54 -3.07
C ILE A 69 -16.71 -14.02 -2.92
N GLN A 70 -16.75 -13.30 -4.04
CA GLN A 70 -16.90 -11.84 -4.11
C GLN A 70 -15.92 -11.09 -3.20
N GLN A 71 -14.67 -11.55 -3.14
CA GLN A 71 -13.63 -10.97 -2.31
C GLN A 71 -12.61 -10.22 -3.16
N VAL A 72 -12.29 -8.99 -2.78
CA VAL A 72 -11.15 -8.23 -3.31
C VAL A 72 -9.88 -8.70 -2.63
N LEU A 73 -8.87 -9.06 -3.41
CA LEU A 73 -7.61 -9.64 -2.93
C LEU A 73 -6.43 -8.68 -3.00
N GLY A 74 -6.49 -7.71 -3.89
CA GLY A 74 -5.41 -6.77 -4.14
C GLY A 74 -5.70 -5.86 -5.31
N SER A 75 -4.68 -5.18 -5.77
CA SER A 75 -4.76 -4.26 -6.90
C SER A 75 -3.52 -4.35 -7.78
N THR A 76 -3.67 -3.98 -9.04
CA THR A 76 -2.56 -3.87 -9.99
C THR A 76 -2.58 -2.48 -10.61
N ILE A 77 -1.45 -1.80 -10.52
CA ILE A 77 -1.20 -0.50 -11.14
C ILE A 77 -0.37 -0.72 -12.39
N THR A 78 -0.81 -0.17 -13.51
CA THR A 78 -0.02 -0.13 -14.75
C THR A 78 0.41 1.29 -15.03
N PHE A 79 1.69 1.48 -15.27
CA PHE A 79 2.31 2.76 -15.59
C PHE A 79 3.34 2.58 -16.71
N GLY A 80 3.07 3.12 -17.90
CA GLY A 80 3.91 2.88 -19.05
C GLY A 80 3.98 1.39 -19.42
N SER A 81 5.18 0.85 -19.53
CA SER A 81 5.44 -0.57 -19.78
C SER A 81 5.56 -1.41 -18.50
N SER A 82 5.42 -0.78 -17.35
CA SER A 82 5.60 -1.41 -16.03
C SER A 82 4.27 -1.65 -15.33
N SER A 83 4.28 -2.60 -14.41
CA SER A 83 3.15 -2.86 -13.51
C SER A 83 3.62 -3.10 -12.08
N LEU A 84 2.74 -2.83 -11.15
CA LEU A 84 2.91 -3.07 -9.72
C LEU A 84 1.65 -3.73 -9.18
N GLU A 85 1.78 -4.98 -8.74
CA GLU A 85 0.73 -5.71 -8.02
C GLU A 85 0.92 -5.52 -6.53
N ILE A 86 -0.15 -5.15 -5.83
CA ILE A 86 -0.12 -4.77 -4.42
C ILE A 86 -1.07 -5.66 -3.63
N GLU A 87 -0.54 -6.28 -2.57
CA GLU A 87 -1.32 -7.09 -1.63
C GLU A 87 -0.87 -6.81 -0.20
N ALA A 88 -1.83 -6.73 0.72
CA ALA A 88 -1.58 -6.51 2.14
C ALA A 88 -1.94 -7.76 2.95
N PHE A 89 -1.03 -8.19 3.80
CA PHE A 89 -1.16 -9.39 4.62
C PHE A 89 -1.14 -9.05 6.10
N ALA A 90 -1.93 -9.78 6.89
CA ALA A 90 -1.81 -9.74 8.33
C ALA A 90 -0.47 -10.33 8.77
N ALA A 91 0.14 -9.72 9.77
CA ALA A 91 1.42 -10.13 10.33
C ALA A 91 1.38 -10.18 11.86
N PRO A 92 2.29 -10.94 12.51
CA PRO A 92 2.47 -10.88 13.94
C PRO A 92 2.85 -9.49 14.43
N LYS A 93 2.71 -9.23 15.72
CA LYS A 93 3.15 -7.97 16.35
C LYS A 93 4.64 -7.71 16.20
N THR A 94 5.44 -8.78 16.16
CA THR A 94 6.88 -8.71 15.91
C THR A 94 7.13 -8.60 14.41
N LEU A 95 8.02 -7.70 14.00
CA LEU A 95 8.45 -7.57 12.61
C LEU A 95 9.19 -8.84 12.14
N GLY A 96 9.23 -9.07 10.84
CA GLY A 96 10.00 -10.16 10.23
C GLY A 96 9.20 -11.09 9.32
N LEU A 97 7.92 -10.83 9.07
CA LEU A 97 7.14 -11.68 8.16
C LEU A 97 7.73 -11.67 6.74
N TRP A 98 8.25 -10.53 6.28
CA TRP A 98 8.88 -10.47 4.96
C TRP A 98 10.10 -11.38 4.86
N ASP A 99 10.92 -11.48 5.92
CA ASP A 99 12.06 -12.40 5.94
C ASP A 99 11.61 -13.85 5.80
N ASP A 100 10.56 -14.25 6.51
CA ASP A 100 10.01 -15.61 6.45
C ASP A 100 9.41 -15.92 5.07
N VAL A 101 8.61 -15.01 4.51
CA VAL A 101 8.02 -15.15 3.19
C VAL A 101 9.09 -15.21 2.10
N ARG A 102 10.12 -14.38 2.21
CA ARG A 102 11.25 -14.37 1.29
C ARG A 102 12.00 -15.70 1.31
N GLY A 103 12.26 -16.23 2.50
CA GLY A 103 12.88 -17.55 2.67
C GLY A 103 12.07 -18.66 2.01
N ASP A 104 10.76 -18.67 2.21
CA ASP A 104 9.86 -19.66 1.60
C ASP A 104 9.85 -19.54 0.07
N LEU A 105 9.86 -18.33 -0.47
CA LEU A 105 9.91 -18.10 -1.92
C LEU A 105 11.22 -18.55 -2.54
N LEU A 106 12.34 -18.33 -1.86
CA LEU A 106 13.66 -18.82 -2.29
C LEU A 106 13.73 -20.36 -2.31
N GLU A 107 13.15 -21.00 -1.28
CA GLU A 107 13.12 -22.45 -1.20
C GLU A 107 12.23 -23.07 -2.29
N ALA A 108 11.08 -22.44 -2.57
CA ALA A 108 10.13 -22.91 -3.57
C ALA A 108 10.56 -22.63 -5.02
N ASN A 109 11.42 -21.65 -5.25
CA ASN A 109 11.83 -21.17 -6.58
C ASN A 109 13.35 -21.12 -6.73
N LYS A 110 13.92 -22.11 -7.36
CA LYS A 110 15.38 -22.21 -7.54
C LYS A 110 15.99 -21.07 -8.38
N ALA A 111 15.20 -20.44 -9.24
CA ALA A 111 15.62 -19.30 -10.06
C ALA A 111 15.54 -17.97 -9.33
N ALA A 112 14.95 -17.93 -8.13
CA ALA A 112 14.87 -16.72 -7.33
C ALA A 112 16.22 -16.38 -6.70
N SER A 113 16.50 -15.09 -6.59
CA SER A 113 17.70 -14.57 -5.92
C SER A 113 17.37 -13.31 -5.11
N GLU A 114 18.12 -13.10 -4.04
CA GLU A 114 18.05 -11.89 -3.23
C GLU A 114 18.90 -10.77 -3.82
N VAL A 115 18.38 -9.55 -3.75
CA VAL A 115 19.06 -8.34 -4.22
C VAL A 115 18.82 -7.22 -3.22
N ASP A 116 19.83 -6.43 -2.93
CA ASP A 116 19.68 -5.21 -2.14
C ASP A 116 18.92 -4.15 -2.96
N GLY A 117 17.86 -3.61 -2.41
CA GLY A 117 17.02 -2.63 -3.07
C GLY A 117 16.69 -1.44 -2.18
N VAL A 118 15.90 -0.52 -2.72
CA VAL A 118 15.47 0.69 -2.00
C VAL A 118 14.50 0.41 -0.85
N PHE A 119 13.92 -0.78 -0.83
CA PHE A 119 13.06 -1.26 0.26
C PHE A 119 13.70 -2.37 1.12
N GLY A 120 15.00 -2.42 1.18
CA GLY A 120 15.76 -3.51 1.81
C GLY A 120 15.97 -4.68 0.87
N THR A 121 16.20 -5.87 1.41
CA THR A 121 16.39 -7.08 0.60
C THR A 121 15.12 -7.39 -0.18
N GLU A 122 15.26 -7.46 -1.49
CA GLU A 122 14.21 -7.78 -2.45
C GLU A 122 14.47 -9.13 -3.10
N LEU A 123 13.45 -9.70 -3.76
CA LEU A 123 13.60 -10.88 -4.60
C LEU A 123 13.55 -10.52 -6.08
N LYS A 124 14.49 -11.11 -6.82
CA LYS A 124 14.41 -11.21 -8.28
C LYS A 124 13.90 -12.62 -8.61
N LEU A 125 12.72 -12.68 -9.23
CA LEU A 125 12.09 -13.94 -9.58
C LEU A 125 11.74 -13.97 -11.07
N PRO A 126 12.49 -14.76 -11.88
CA PRO A 126 12.11 -15.03 -13.26
C PRO A 126 10.82 -15.87 -13.30
N VAL A 127 9.85 -15.46 -14.11
CA VAL A 127 8.61 -16.19 -14.32
C VAL A 127 8.41 -16.50 -15.81
N ASN A 128 7.88 -17.66 -16.10
CA ASN A 128 7.54 -18.04 -17.46
C ASN A 128 6.14 -17.50 -17.82
N VAL A 129 6.06 -16.78 -18.92
CA VAL A 129 4.81 -16.25 -19.45
C VAL A 129 4.41 -17.01 -20.72
N LYS A 130 3.18 -16.81 -21.17
CA LYS A 130 2.67 -17.41 -22.41
C LYS A 130 3.61 -17.14 -23.58
N GLY A 131 3.90 -18.16 -24.40
CA GLY A 131 4.81 -18.08 -25.54
C GLY A 131 6.26 -18.48 -25.23
N GLY A 132 6.53 -19.08 -24.07
CA GLY A 132 7.86 -19.61 -23.71
C GLY A 132 8.89 -18.56 -23.35
N LYS A 133 8.46 -17.31 -23.16
CA LYS A 133 9.36 -16.23 -22.70
C LYS A 133 9.48 -16.23 -21.19
N THR A 134 10.66 -15.92 -20.70
CA THR A 134 10.94 -15.65 -19.29
C THR A 134 11.01 -14.15 -19.06
N VAL A 135 10.23 -13.64 -18.11
CA VAL A 135 10.29 -12.25 -17.65
C VAL A 135 10.74 -12.21 -16.20
N ASN A 136 11.59 -11.24 -15.89
CA ASN A 136 12.00 -11.00 -14.52
C ASN A 136 10.92 -10.20 -13.79
N THR A 137 10.58 -10.65 -12.59
CA THR A 137 9.78 -9.89 -11.63
C THR A 137 10.64 -9.47 -10.46
N ARG A 138 10.27 -8.37 -9.83
CA ARG A 138 10.87 -7.85 -8.62
C ARG A 138 9.83 -7.90 -7.52
N ILE A 139 10.10 -8.66 -6.46
CA ILE A 139 9.19 -8.81 -5.33
C ILE A 139 9.76 -8.06 -4.13
N VAL A 140 8.96 -7.15 -3.62
CA VAL A 140 9.27 -6.28 -2.48
C VAL A 140 8.30 -6.58 -1.35
N GLY A 141 8.78 -6.68 -0.13
CA GLY A 141 7.97 -6.76 1.06
C GLY A 141 8.43 -5.72 2.08
N VAL A 142 7.48 -5.08 2.74
CA VAL A 142 7.76 -4.15 3.84
C VAL A 142 6.89 -4.52 5.03
N ASP A 143 7.53 -4.74 6.17
CA ASP A 143 6.86 -5.01 7.43
C ASP A 143 6.42 -3.72 8.12
N GLY A 144 5.19 -3.70 8.59
CA GLY A 144 4.63 -2.64 9.42
C GLY A 144 3.95 -3.19 10.67
N PRO A 145 3.19 -2.36 11.41
CA PRO A 145 2.49 -2.78 12.61
C PRO A 145 1.39 -3.82 12.30
N ARG A 146 1.64 -5.09 12.57
CA ARG A 146 0.73 -6.21 12.35
C ARG A 146 0.32 -6.44 10.88
N TRP A 147 1.08 -5.91 9.93
CA TRP A 147 0.88 -6.11 8.51
C TRP A 147 2.21 -6.23 7.76
N MET A 148 2.14 -6.81 6.57
CA MET A 148 3.20 -6.79 5.56
C MET A 148 2.58 -6.37 4.23
N LEU A 149 3.16 -5.38 3.59
CA LEU A 149 2.76 -4.94 2.25
C LEU A 149 3.72 -5.55 1.23
N ARG A 150 3.15 -6.25 0.24
CA ARG A 150 3.92 -6.86 -0.86
C ARG A 150 3.66 -6.11 -2.16
N GLY A 151 4.72 -5.80 -2.86
CA GLY A 151 4.68 -5.30 -4.23
C GLY A 151 5.39 -6.24 -5.18
N ILE A 152 4.75 -6.56 -6.30
CA ILE A 152 5.35 -7.32 -7.40
C ILE A 152 5.46 -6.40 -8.60
N PHE A 153 6.69 -6.00 -8.92
CA PHE A 153 7.00 -5.12 -10.03
C PHE A 153 7.33 -5.93 -11.28
N SER A 154 6.83 -5.49 -12.42
CA SER A 154 7.10 -6.07 -13.73
C SER A 154 7.43 -4.98 -14.76
N GLY A 155 8.04 -5.37 -15.88
CA GLY A 155 8.47 -4.43 -16.90
C GLY A 155 9.77 -3.70 -16.50
N LYS A 156 9.95 -2.46 -16.93
CA LYS A 156 11.13 -1.66 -16.60
C LYS A 156 11.33 -1.49 -15.10
N ALA A 157 10.24 -1.36 -14.35
CA ALA A 157 10.30 -1.22 -12.89
C ALA A 157 10.88 -2.45 -12.16
N ALA A 158 10.97 -3.60 -12.84
CA ALA A 158 11.59 -4.80 -12.31
C ALA A 158 13.08 -4.94 -12.66
N ILE A 159 13.54 -4.33 -13.75
CA ILE A 159 14.87 -4.62 -14.33
C ILE A 159 15.79 -3.41 -14.45
N ASP A 160 15.24 -2.21 -14.48
CA ASP A 160 16.01 -0.97 -14.69
C ASP A 160 15.79 0.02 -13.53
N PRO A 161 16.71 0.04 -12.54
CA PRO A 161 16.60 0.95 -11.40
C PRO A 161 16.63 2.44 -11.78
N ASP A 162 17.19 2.79 -12.92
CA ASP A 162 17.36 4.18 -13.37
C ASP A 162 16.20 4.66 -14.27
N SER A 163 15.24 3.78 -14.59
CA SER A 163 14.08 4.15 -15.40
C SER A 163 13.16 5.10 -14.63
N PRO A 164 12.60 6.13 -15.31
CA PRO A 164 11.54 6.98 -14.72
C PRO A 164 10.32 6.19 -14.25
N GLU A 165 9.97 5.10 -14.91
CA GLU A 165 8.88 4.21 -14.48
C GLU A 165 9.20 3.54 -13.14
N THR A 166 10.44 3.12 -12.94
CA THR A 166 10.90 2.53 -11.69
C THR A 166 10.85 3.53 -10.55
N GLU A 167 11.35 4.73 -10.76
CA GLU A 167 11.30 5.81 -9.78
C GLU A 167 9.86 6.16 -9.39
N ALA A 168 8.98 6.32 -10.37
CA ALA A 168 7.58 6.64 -10.14
C ALA A 168 6.84 5.54 -9.36
N LEU A 169 7.04 4.27 -9.70
CA LEU A 169 6.38 3.16 -9.01
C LEU A 169 7.00 2.86 -7.64
N ASN A 170 8.29 3.08 -7.45
CA ASN A 170 8.91 3.02 -6.13
C ASN A 170 8.31 4.09 -5.20
N LYS A 171 8.21 5.32 -5.68
CA LYS A 171 7.57 6.40 -4.93
C LYS A 171 6.11 6.10 -4.62
N PHE A 172 5.37 5.59 -5.59
CA PHE A 172 3.97 5.20 -5.41
C PHE A 172 3.82 4.15 -4.30
N PHE A 173 4.65 3.11 -4.32
CA PHE A 173 4.64 2.06 -3.29
C PHE A 173 5.02 2.60 -1.91
N ALA A 174 6.03 3.48 -1.84
CA ALA A 174 6.45 4.11 -0.59
C ALA A 174 5.42 5.06 0.00
N ASP A 175 4.52 5.61 -0.80
CA ASP A 175 3.49 6.55 -0.36
C ASP A 175 2.17 5.85 0.04
N ILE A 176 2.03 4.54 -0.16
CA ILE A 176 0.84 3.78 0.25
C ILE A 176 0.66 3.87 1.77
N VAL A 177 -0.58 4.05 2.19
CA VAL A 177 -0.99 4.04 3.61
C VAL A 177 -1.80 2.77 3.88
N VAL A 178 -1.35 1.96 4.82
CA VAL A 178 -1.95 0.66 5.16
C VAL A 178 -2.83 0.80 6.40
N GLU A 179 -4.01 0.22 6.34
CA GLU A 179 -4.95 0.11 7.46
C GLU A 179 -5.18 -1.37 7.80
N ARG A 180 -4.59 -1.82 8.90
CA ARG A 180 -4.72 -3.20 9.35
C ARG A 180 -6.14 -3.54 9.81
N GLY A 181 -6.81 -2.61 10.45
CA GLY A 181 -8.11 -2.84 11.08
C GLY A 181 -8.02 -3.70 12.35
N GLU A 182 -9.19 -3.88 12.98
CA GLU A 182 -9.34 -4.59 14.25
C GLU A 182 -9.75 -6.07 14.09
N GLU A 183 -10.06 -6.49 12.87
CA GLU A 183 -10.50 -7.85 12.59
C GLU A 183 -9.41 -8.87 12.95
N PRO A 184 -9.75 -9.95 13.69
CA PRO A 184 -8.79 -11.00 14.00
C PRO A 184 -8.44 -11.79 12.74
N LEU A 185 -7.16 -11.78 12.38
CA LEU A 185 -6.63 -12.48 11.22
C LEU A 185 -5.40 -13.28 11.63
N ALA A 186 -5.22 -14.43 11.00
CA ALA A 186 -3.99 -15.20 11.14
C ALA A 186 -2.86 -14.55 10.34
N PRO A 187 -1.60 -14.68 10.75
CA PRO A 187 -0.46 -14.27 9.94
C PRO A 187 -0.53 -14.87 8.53
N ARG A 188 -0.21 -14.05 7.53
CA ARG A 188 -0.29 -14.36 6.09
C ARG A 188 -1.71 -14.37 5.50
N ASP A 189 -2.76 -14.19 6.30
CA ASP A 189 -4.08 -13.92 5.74
C ASP A 189 -4.09 -12.56 5.03
N LEU A 190 -4.78 -12.49 3.89
CA LEU A 190 -5.04 -11.21 3.25
C LEU A 190 -5.93 -10.34 4.13
N ILE A 191 -5.54 -9.09 4.30
CA ILE A 191 -6.38 -8.11 4.99
C ILE A 191 -7.61 -7.83 4.12
N PRO A 192 -8.84 -7.87 4.68
CA PRO A 192 -10.06 -7.65 3.92
C PRO A 192 -10.06 -6.31 3.20
N MET A 193 -10.50 -6.33 1.95
CA MET A 193 -10.58 -5.17 1.08
C MET A 193 -11.99 -4.98 0.55
N HIS A 194 -12.27 -3.80 0.04
CA HIS A 194 -13.50 -3.47 -0.67
C HIS A 194 -13.18 -2.80 -2.02
N PRO A 195 -14.16 -2.69 -2.94
CA PRO A 195 -13.97 -1.92 -4.17
C PRO A 195 -13.54 -0.48 -3.87
N PRO A 196 -12.78 0.16 -4.78
CA PRO A 196 -12.25 1.50 -4.55
C PRO A 196 -13.34 2.53 -4.22
N VAL A 197 -13.10 3.32 -3.18
CA VAL A 197 -13.92 4.48 -2.81
C VAL A 197 -13.14 5.75 -3.11
N ALA A 198 -13.71 6.59 -3.96
CA ALA A 198 -13.09 7.84 -4.36
C ALA A 198 -13.00 8.85 -3.19
N PRO A 199 -12.01 9.75 -3.17
CA PRO A 199 -11.87 10.76 -2.12
C PRO A 199 -13.13 11.59 -1.88
N ALA A 200 -13.84 12.00 -2.93
CA ALA A 200 -15.07 12.76 -2.82
C ALA A 200 -16.19 11.99 -2.14
N GLU A 201 -16.35 10.70 -2.43
CA GLU A 201 -17.34 9.82 -1.78
C GLU A 201 -17.01 9.61 -0.30
N ARG A 202 -15.74 9.45 0.02
CA ARG A 202 -15.26 9.28 1.40
C ARG A 202 -15.48 10.53 2.24
N LYS A 203 -15.21 11.71 1.69
CA LYS A 203 -15.46 13.01 2.34
C LYS A 203 -16.96 13.24 2.57
N ALA A 204 -17.81 12.89 1.62
CA ALA A 204 -19.26 13.01 1.74
C ALA A 204 -19.83 12.05 2.82
N ALA A 205 -19.35 10.81 2.88
CA ALA A 205 -19.75 9.85 3.91
C ALA A 205 -19.35 10.30 5.32
N LYS A 206 -18.16 10.86 5.47
CA LYS A 206 -17.68 11.43 6.74
C LYS A 206 -18.53 12.60 7.19
N ALA A 207 -18.83 13.54 6.30
CA ALA A 207 -19.69 14.69 6.59
C ALA A 207 -21.12 14.28 6.99
N ALA A 208 -21.68 13.26 6.32
CA ALA A 208 -22.99 12.71 6.66
C ALA A 208 -23.02 12.02 8.04
N ALA A 209 -21.94 11.29 8.40
CA ALA A 209 -21.81 10.67 9.72
C ALA A 209 -21.70 11.71 10.83
N GLU A 210 -20.91 12.77 10.65
CA GLU A 210 -20.78 13.87 11.59
C GLU A 210 -22.11 14.61 11.80
N ALA A 211 -22.87 14.89 10.75
CA ALA A 211 -24.20 15.50 10.82
C ALA A 211 -25.22 14.61 11.54
N GLY A 212 -25.14 13.28 11.36
CA GLY A 212 -25.97 12.31 12.06
C GLY A 212 -25.70 12.26 13.57
N GLU A 213 -24.43 12.39 13.97
CA GLU A 213 -24.02 12.43 15.38
C GLU A 213 -24.45 13.73 16.08
N GLU A 214 -24.38 14.88 15.41
CA GLU A 214 -24.88 16.15 15.95
C GLU A 214 -26.39 16.11 16.18
N ASN A 215 -27.15 15.62 15.22
CA ASN A 215 -28.62 15.47 15.38
C ASN A 215 -29.00 14.48 16.49
N GLY A 216 -28.21 13.41 16.69
CA GLY A 216 -28.42 12.45 17.78
C GLY A 216 -28.15 13.05 19.16
N LYS A 217 -27.19 13.95 19.28
CA LYS A 217 -26.84 14.64 20.54
C LYS A 217 -27.89 15.72 20.93
N GLU A 218 -28.48 16.40 19.96
CA GLU A 218 -29.55 17.38 20.22
C GLU A 218 -30.83 16.71 20.68
N HIS A 219 -31.18 15.54 20.15
CA HIS A 219 -32.39 14.82 20.53
C HIS A 219 -32.34 14.21 21.94
N PHE A 220 -31.18 14.04 22.51
CA PHE A 220 -30.98 13.50 23.88
C PHE A 220 -31.03 14.58 24.98
N LYS A 221 -30.99 15.87 24.61
CA LYS A 221 -31.05 17.00 25.56
C LYS A 221 -32.46 17.42 25.97
N ASP A 222 -33.48 16.97 25.26
CA ASP A 222 -34.88 17.40 25.46
C ASP A 222 -35.77 16.36 26.15
N ILE A 223 -35.23 15.46 26.97
CA ILE A 223 -36.06 14.58 27.81
C ILE A 223 -36.21 15.26 29.17
N PRO A 224 -37.41 15.76 29.52
CA PRO A 224 -37.64 16.32 30.87
C PRO A 224 -37.63 15.22 31.92
N ASP A 225 -36.84 15.42 32.96
CA ASP A 225 -36.92 14.62 34.20
C ASP A 225 -38.34 14.76 34.80
N ASN A 226 -38.97 13.62 34.95
CA ASN A 226 -40.28 13.55 35.62
C ASN A 226 -40.14 12.81 36.95
#